data_9289173da3ba2bcb069d0e367b537de9
#
_entry.id   9289173da3ba2bcb069d0e367b537de9
#
_cell.length_a   1.000
_cell.length_b   1.000
_cell.length_c   1.000
_cell.angle_alpha   90.00
_cell.angle_beta   90.00
_cell.angle_gamma   90.00
#
_symmetry.space_group_name_H-M   'P 1'
#
loop_
_entity.id
_entity.type
_entity.pdbx_description
1 polymer ?
#
loop_
_entity_poly.entity_id
_entity_poly.type
_entity_poly.pdbx_seq_one_letter_code
_entity_poly.pdbx_strand_id
1 'polypeptide(L)'
;HRDLHSFPTRRSSDLHFQGVATIVTKLFNLVQPDRAYFGQKDGQQLAIIKRLVKDLNFPIEIVACPIVREANGLALSSRNQYLTASQKQQAAVLYRGLQKARAVFHDGIRKSSILIEAVCKAIAMVTTVSVEYIELIEPTTLIPLDEIKEEGMIAIAAHLGSTRLIDNIVLRDRQPIIAIDGPAGAGKSTVARQVAAKLGLVFLDTGAMYRAVTWLVLQKEIPLNDECAIAELANSCSIRLTPSEDLKSPVRVWINDNDVTTKIRTAEVTSKVSAIAAQSAVRQALVKQQQSWGKEGGLVAEGRD
;
A
#
# COMPACT_ATOMS: atom_id res chain seq x y z
N HIS A 1 10.23 18.25 33.41
CA HIS A 1 9.59 17.09 32.78
C HIS A 1 8.10 17.40 32.65
N ARG A 2 7.67 17.91 31.49
CA ARG A 2 6.24 17.94 31.15
C ARG A 2 5.96 16.63 30.43
N ASP A 3 5.03 15.87 30.95
CA ASP A 3 4.50 14.64 30.30
C ASP A 3 3.92 15.03 28.93
N LEU A 4 4.66 14.73 27.88
CA LEU A 4 4.25 14.87 26.47
C LEU A 4 3.34 13.70 26.01
N HIS A 5 2.70 13.02 26.97
CA HIS A 5 1.88 11.85 26.72
C HIS A 5 0.41 12.15 26.99
N SER A 6 -0.24 12.91 26.09
CA SER A 6 -1.70 12.84 26.02
C SER A 6 -2.18 13.14 24.61
N PHE A 7 -2.67 12.10 23.94
CA PHE A 7 -3.69 12.31 22.92
C PHE A 7 -4.68 13.36 23.41
N PRO A 8 -5.16 14.27 22.53
CA PRO A 8 -6.13 15.27 22.92
C PRO A 8 -7.25 14.59 23.71
N THR A 9 -7.55 15.15 24.86
CA THR A 9 -8.46 14.61 25.88
C THR A 9 -9.56 13.73 25.28
N ARG A 10 -9.52 12.45 25.58
CA ARG A 10 -10.33 11.37 24.97
C ARG A 10 -11.79 11.77 24.65
N ARG A 11 -12.43 12.60 25.49
CA ARG A 11 -13.83 12.99 25.31
C ARG A 11 -14.14 13.84 24.08
N SER A 12 -13.32 14.82 23.69
CA SER A 12 -13.64 15.66 22.52
C SER A 12 -13.34 14.96 21.20
N SER A 13 -12.28 14.15 21.14
CA SER A 13 -11.97 13.33 19.98
C SER A 13 -13.00 12.20 19.79
N ASP A 14 -13.46 11.57 20.88
CA ASP A 14 -14.44 10.48 20.81
C ASP A 14 -15.77 10.99 20.24
N LEU A 15 -16.28 12.14 20.68
CA LEU A 15 -17.49 12.76 20.14
C LEU A 15 -17.34 13.14 18.65
N HIS A 16 -16.17 13.66 18.27
CA HIS A 16 -15.89 13.98 16.87
C HIS A 16 -15.96 12.73 15.98
N PHE A 17 -15.25 11.66 16.38
CA PHE A 17 -15.22 10.43 15.59
C PHE A 17 -16.55 9.67 15.60
N GLN A 18 -17.34 9.76 16.65
CA GLN A 18 -18.73 9.27 16.65
C GLN A 18 -19.57 10.00 15.60
N GLY A 19 -19.44 11.33 15.51
CA GLY A 19 -20.09 12.12 14.46
C GLY A 19 -19.65 11.71 13.05
N VAL A 20 -18.34 11.56 12.83
CA VAL A 20 -17.78 11.10 11.56
C VAL A 20 -18.31 9.71 11.20
N ALA A 21 -18.24 8.75 12.12
CA ALA A 21 -18.74 7.39 11.91
C ALA A 21 -20.23 7.39 11.56
N THR A 22 -21.03 8.16 12.27
CA THR A 22 -22.48 8.27 12.02
C THR A 22 -22.78 8.80 10.62
N ILE A 23 -22.14 9.92 10.22
CA ILE A 23 -22.38 10.54 8.90
C ILE A 23 -21.88 9.62 7.78
N VAL A 24 -20.69 9.04 7.91
CA VAL A 24 -20.13 8.12 6.89
C VAL A 24 -20.99 6.87 6.74
N THR A 25 -21.46 6.29 7.86
CA THR A 25 -22.38 5.15 7.82
C THR A 25 -23.66 5.48 7.07
N LYS A 26 -24.27 6.67 7.32
CA LYS A 26 -25.46 7.12 6.59
C LYS A 26 -25.18 7.27 5.10
N LEU A 27 -24.04 7.87 4.72
CA LEU A 27 -23.64 8.02 3.33
C LEU A 27 -23.44 6.68 2.65
N PHE A 28 -22.78 5.72 3.29
CA PHE A 28 -22.56 4.38 2.75
C PHE A 28 -23.88 3.64 2.51
N ASN A 29 -24.82 3.75 3.44
CA ASN A 29 -26.15 3.15 3.27
C ASN A 29 -26.99 3.81 2.16
N LEU A 30 -26.86 5.14 1.97
CA LEU A 30 -27.62 5.87 0.96
C LEU A 30 -27.03 5.69 -0.46
N VAL A 31 -25.71 5.74 -0.58
CA VAL A 31 -25.01 5.74 -1.87
C VAL A 31 -24.66 4.33 -2.33
N GLN A 32 -24.38 3.42 -1.38
CA GLN A 32 -23.97 2.02 -1.61
C GLN A 32 -22.81 1.90 -2.61
N PRO A 33 -21.69 2.60 -2.39
CA PRO A 33 -20.58 2.60 -3.34
C PRO A 33 -19.78 1.30 -3.25
N ASP A 34 -19.18 0.86 -4.38
CA ASP A 34 -18.20 -0.23 -4.39
C ASP A 34 -16.90 0.19 -3.72
N ARG A 35 -16.53 1.49 -3.85
CA ARG A 35 -15.29 2.07 -3.32
C ARG A 35 -15.52 3.43 -2.71
N ALA A 36 -14.83 3.67 -1.58
CA ALA A 36 -14.79 4.98 -0.95
C ALA A 36 -13.34 5.43 -0.71
N TYR A 37 -13.03 6.67 -1.05
CA TYR A 37 -11.68 7.23 -1.06
C TYR A 37 -11.47 8.15 0.12
N PHE A 38 -10.44 7.88 0.93
CA PHE A 38 -10.08 8.68 2.11
C PHE A 38 -8.61 9.08 2.07
N GLY A 39 -8.34 10.36 2.37
CA GLY A 39 -6.96 10.87 2.41
C GLY A 39 -6.17 10.33 3.59
N GLN A 40 -4.94 9.87 3.35
CA GLN A 40 -4.02 9.40 4.40
C GLN A 40 -3.61 10.52 5.37
N LYS A 41 -3.80 11.79 5.01
CA LYS A 41 -3.48 12.93 5.88
C LYS A 41 -4.20 12.84 7.23
N ASP A 42 -5.47 12.46 7.21
CA ASP A 42 -6.27 12.22 8.39
C ASP A 42 -6.20 10.71 8.77
N GLY A 43 -4.97 10.25 9.10
CA GLY A 43 -4.66 8.84 9.31
C GLY A 43 -5.54 8.16 10.37
N GLN A 44 -5.86 8.87 11.45
CA GLN A 44 -6.80 8.42 12.49
C GLN A 44 -8.20 8.16 11.93
N GLN A 45 -8.73 9.13 11.16
CA GLN A 45 -10.04 8.97 10.50
C GLN A 45 -10.04 7.77 9.56
N LEU A 46 -9.00 7.64 8.74
CA LEU A 46 -8.87 6.51 7.81
C LEU A 46 -8.89 5.14 8.54
N ALA A 47 -8.16 5.02 9.65
CA ALA A 47 -8.14 3.80 10.46
C ALA A 47 -9.54 3.48 11.04
N ILE A 48 -10.22 4.49 11.58
CA ILE A 48 -11.57 4.34 12.14
C ILE A 48 -12.57 3.94 11.05
N ILE A 49 -12.53 4.54 9.87
CA ILE A 49 -13.43 4.19 8.77
C ILE A 49 -13.16 2.77 8.23
N LYS A 50 -11.92 2.35 8.12
CA LYS A 50 -11.58 0.96 7.77
C LYS A 50 -12.13 -0.02 8.81
N ARG A 51 -12.01 0.31 10.09
CA ARG A 51 -12.55 -0.50 11.17
C ARG A 51 -14.06 -0.55 11.14
N LEU A 52 -14.74 0.59 10.93
CA LEU A 52 -16.19 0.70 10.76
C LEU A 52 -16.72 -0.22 9.66
N VAL A 53 -16.10 -0.17 8.46
CA VAL A 53 -16.48 -1.01 7.32
C VAL A 53 -16.34 -2.49 7.66
N LYS A 54 -15.25 -2.86 8.34
CA LYS A 54 -15.01 -4.25 8.77
C LYS A 54 -16.03 -4.70 9.81
N ASP A 55 -16.27 -3.92 10.85
CA ASP A 55 -17.12 -4.29 11.99
C ASP A 55 -18.60 -4.34 11.61
N LEU A 56 -19.03 -3.50 10.66
CA LEU A 56 -20.41 -3.47 10.15
C LEU A 56 -20.61 -4.32 8.87
N ASN A 57 -19.58 -5.05 8.43
CA ASN A 57 -19.61 -5.90 7.23
C ASN A 57 -20.11 -5.19 5.97
N PHE A 58 -19.73 -3.90 5.80
CA PHE A 58 -20.06 -3.19 4.56
C PHE A 58 -19.29 -3.78 3.38
N PRO A 59 -19.95 -4.05 2.24
CA PRO A 59 -19.28 -4.54 1.03
C PRO A 59 -18.59 -3.40 0.25
N ILE A 60 -17.79 -2.58 0.95
CA ILE A 60 -17.16 -1.37 0.42
C ILE A 60 -15.64 -1.48 0.56
N GLU A 61 -14.91 -1.25 -0.51
CA GLU A 61 -13.45 -1.13 -0.48
C GLU A 61 -13.05 0.30 -0.04
N ILE A 62 -12.32 0.43 1.06
CA ILE A 62 -11.75 1.72 1.48
C ILE A 62 -10.38 1.92 0.86
N VAL A 63 -10.30 2.87 -0.07
CA VAL A 63 -9.08 3.23 -0.78
C VAL A 63 -8.39 4.40 -0.07
N ALA A 64 -7.17 4.15 0.43
CA ALA A 64 -6.36 5.19 1.04
C ALA A 64 -5.66 6.04 -0.04
N CYS A 65 -5.95 7.34 -0.10
CA CYS A 65 -5.31 8.27 -1.03
C CYS A 65 -4.04 8.88 -0.41
N PRO A 66 -2.92 8.91 -1.14
CA PRO A 66 -1.69 9.54 -0.66
C PRO A 66 -1.89 11.02 -0.28
N ILE A 67 -1.06 11.50 0.64
CA ILE A 67 -1.08 12.92 1.03
C ILE A 67 -0.60 13.77 -0.13
N VAL A 68 -1.47 14.64 -0.64
CA VAL A 68 -1.10 15.66 -1.62
C VAL A 68 -0.42 16.81 -0.90
N ARG A 69 0.67 17.34 -1.49
CA ARG A 69 1.51 18.36 -0.89
C ARG A 69 1.72 19.55 -1.81
N GLU A 70 1.93 20.73 -1.23
CA GLU A 70 2.45 21.90 -1.93
C GLU A 70 3.92 21.66 -2.32
N ALA A 71 4.46 22.49 -3.23
CA ALA A 71 5.84 22.36 -3.73
C ALA A 71 6.91 22.36 -2.62
N ASN A 72 6.65 23.05 -1.51
CA ASN A 72 7.52 23.10 -0.34
C ASN A 72 7.40 21.89 0.61
N GLY A 73 6.49 20.93 0.30
CA GLY A 73 6.22 19.73 1.10
C GLY A 73 5.07 19.87 2.09
N LEU A 74 4.49 21.04 2.30
CA LEU A 74 3.35 21.23 3.20
C LEU A 74 2.14 20.43 2.71
N ALA A 75 1.55 19.62 3.59
CA ALA A 75 0.34 18.84 3.27
C ALA A 75 -0.83 19.78 2.92
N LEU A 76 -1.52 19.53 1.81
CA LEU A 76 -2.68 20.33 1.41
C LEU A 76 -3.78 20.25 2.45
N SER A 77 -4.31 21.44 2.83
CA SER A 77 -5.39 21.59 3.78
C SER A 77 -6.16 22.88 3.52
N SER A 78 -7.47 22.88 3.75
CA SER A 78 -8.25 24.11 3.78
C SER A 78 -7.74 25.09 4.83
N ARG A 79 -7.11 24.61 5.89
CA ARG A 79 -6.50 25.46 6.93
C ARG A 79 -5.27 26.24 6.44
N ASN A 80 -4.63 25.83 5.34
CA ASN A 80 -3.49 26.55 4.77
C ASN A 80 -3.88 27.96 4.26
N GLN A 81 -5.17 28.21 4.00
CA GLN A 81 -5.66 29.54 3.63
C GLN A 81 -5.50 30.59 4.73
N TYR A 82 -5.41 30.15 5.99
CA TYR A 82 -5.20 31.03 7.14
C TYR A 82 -3.71 31.34 7.40
N LEU A 83 -2.80 30.74 6.64
CA LEU A 83 -1.36 30.94 6.75
C LEU A 83 -0.88 31.97 5.74
N THR A 84 -0.02 32.90 6.19
CA THR A 84 0.75 33.79 5.29
C THR A 84 1.76 32.97 4.48
N ALA A 85 2.31 33.55 3.42
CA ALA A 85 3.34 32.90 2.60
C ALA A 85 4.56 32.47 3.45
N SER A 86 5.00 33.33 4.37
CA SER A 86 6.09 33.01 5.31
C SER A 86 5.73 31.84 6.23
N GLN A 87 4.52 31.84 6.78
CA GLN A 87 4.04 30.76 7.63
C GLN A 87 3.92 29.43 6.89
N LYS A 88 3.52 29.42 5.63
CA LYS A 88 3.51 28.20 4.80
C LYS A 88 4.90 27.60 4.63
N GLN A 89 5.92 28.45 4.45
CA GLN A 89 7.31 27.99 4.40
C GLN A 89 7.79 27.42 5.75
N GLN A 90 7.40 28.04 6.84
CA GLN A 90 7.70 27.54 8.18
C GLN A 90 6.97 26.21 8.46
N ALA A 91 5.68 26.10 8.12
CA ALA A 91 4.87 24.91 8.33
C ALA A 91 5.42 23.65 7.59
N ALA A 92 6.13 23.85 6.49
CA ALA A 92 6.80 22.76 5.76
C ALA A 92 7.85 22.02 6.61
N VAL A 93 8.22 22.56 7.79
CA VAL A 93 9.12 21.87 8.73
C VAL A 93 8.52 20.56 9.24
N LEU A 94 7.20 20.42 9.33
CA LEU A 94 6.55 19.18 9.73
C LEU A 94 6.94 18.04 8.77
N TYR A 95 6.78 18.29 7.47
CA TYR A 95 7.18 17.31 6.46
C TYR A 95 8.68 17.03 6.47
N ARG A 96 9.53 18.09 6.60
CA ARG A 96 10.98 17.90 6.72
C ARG A 96 11.35 17.04 7.91
N GLY A 97 10.68 17.21 9.05
CA GLY A 97 10.86 16.37 10.24
C GLY A 97 10.50 14.91 9.96
N LEU A 98 9.36 14.66 9.34
CA LEU A 98 8.93 13.32 8.95
C LEU A 98 9.94 12.66 7.97
N GLN A 99 10.50 13.43 7.01
CA GLN A 99 11.52 12.90 6.10
C GLN A 99 12.84 12.57 6.83
N LYS A 100 13.21 13.30 7.90
CA LYS A 100 14.36 12.94 8.74
C LYS A 100 14.14 11.62 9.46
N ALA A 101 12.97 11.42 10.07
CA ALA A 101 12.64 10.13 10.67
C ALA A 101 12.65 8.99 9.64
N ARG A 102 12.14 9.23 8.43
CA ARG A 102 12.21 8.26 7.33
C ARG A 102 13.64 7.90 6.96
N ALA A 103 14.55 8.85 6.89
CA ALA A 103 15.96 8.60 6.61
C ALA A 103 16.58 7.72 7.72
N VAL A 104 16.36 8.08 8.99
CA VAL A 104 16.82 7.29 10.15
C VAL A 104 16.24 5.86 10.13
N PHE A 105 14.98 5.71 9.72
CA PHE A 105 14.35 4.41 9.56
C PHE A 105 15.02 3.58 8.44
N HIS A 106 15.36 4.20 7.31
CA HIS A 106 16.09 3.53 6.21
C HIS A 106 17.50 3.13 6.60
N ASP A 107 18.13 3.85 7.56
CA ASP A 107 19.41 3.47 8.15
C ASP A 107 19.30 2.28 9.14
N GLY A 108 18.13 1.65 9.23
CA GLY A 108 17.89 0.44 10.03
C GLY A 108 17.37 0.71 11.45
N ILE A 109 17.18 1.95 11.86
CA ILE A 109 16.68 2.28 13.20
C ILE A 109 15.16 2.12 13.28
N ARG A 110 14.68 1.35 14.26
CA ARG A 110 13.27 0.99 14.43
C ARG A 110 12.64 1.56 15.72
N LYS A 111 13.46 1.99 16.68
CA LYS A 111 13.00 2.48 17.98
C LYS A 111 12.24 3.80 17.86
N SER A 112 11.04 3.84 18.45
CA SER A 112 10.14 5.00 18.48
C SER A 112 10.83 6.26 19.00
N SER A 113 11.53 6.16 20.13
CA SER A 113 12.20 7.31 20.77
C SER A 113 13.20 8.01 19.84
N ILE A 114 13.98 7.24 19.07
CA ILE A 114 15.00 7.78 18.15
C ILE A 114 14.32 8.42 16.93
N LEU A 115 13.30 7.76 16.37
CA LEU A 115 12.54 8.27 15.23
C LEU A 115 11.80 9.58 15.59
N ILE A 116 11.15 9.64 16.76
CA ILE A 116 10.48 10.83 17.27
C ILE A 116 11.49 11.94 17.53
N GLU A 117 12.64 11.63 18.14
CA GLU A 117 13.71 12.60 18.39
C GLU A 117 14.21 13.25 17.10
N ALA A 118 14.35 12.48 16.02
CA ALA A 118 14.75 13.01 14.71
C ALA A 118 13.73 14.03 14.18
N VAL A 119 12.43 13.80 14.38
CA VAL A 119 11.37 14.75 14.05
C VAL A 119 11.45 15.99 14.93
N CYS A 120 11.54 15.82 16.24
CA CYS A 120 11.63 16.91 17.21
C CYS A 120 12.79 17.86 16.92
N LYS A 121 13.99 17.31 16.67
CA LYS A 121 15.18 18.09 16.31
C LYS A 121 14.97 18.94 15.06
N ALA A 122 14.31 18.39 14.05
CA ALA A 122 14.04 19.11 12.81
C ALA A 122 13.02 20.26 13.04
N ILE A 123 11.96 20.01 13.83
CA ILE A 123 10.93 21.02 14.10
C ILE A 123 11.46 22.14 15.00
N ALA A 124 12.31 21.82 15.96
CA ALA A 124 12.92 22.79 16.89
C ALA A 124 13.71 23.90 16.17
N MET A 125 14.14 23.69 14.94
CA MET A 125 14.76 24.73 14.11
C MET A 125 13.82 25.88 13.74
N VAL A 126 12.50 25.72 13.93
CA VAL A 126 11.49 26.72 13.62
C VAL A 126 10.70 27.03 14.90
N THR A 127 11.16 28.03 15.64
CA THR A 127 10.64 28.37 16.98
C THR A 127 9.19 28.83 17.00
N THR A 128 8.62 29.20 15.85
CA THR A 128 7.22 29.60 15.70
C THR A 128 6.24 28.45 15.67
N VAL A 129 6.74 27.22 15.51
CA VAL A 129 5.93 25.99 15.49
C VAL A 129 5.91 25.39 16.88
N SER A 130 4.73 25.28 17.47
CA SER A 130 4.51 24.62 18.75
C SER A 130 3.96 23.23 18.54
N VAL A 131 4.72 22.21 18.92
CA VAL A 131 4.30 20.81 18.79
C VAL A 131 3.25 20.49 19.87
N GLU A 132 2.12 19.93 19.45
CA GLU A 132 1.09 19.39 20.34
C GLU A 132 1.41 17.94 20.70
N TYR A 133 1.67 17.09 19.69
CA TYR A 133 2.18 15.73 19.86
C TYR A 133 2.96 15.26 18.65
N ILE A 134 3.86 14.32 18.88
CA ILE A 134 4.50 13.46 17.87
C ILE A 134 4.47 12.05 18.42
N GLU A 135 3.83 11.14 17.72
CA GLU A 135 3.66 9.77 18.16
C GLU A 135 3.95 8.77 17.04
N LEU A 136 4.54 7.64 17.41
CA LEU A 136 4.65 6.47 16.56
C LEU A 136 3.57 5.48 16.97
N ILE A 137 2.69 5.14 16.04
CA ILE A 137 1.53 4.28 16.27
C ILE A 137 1.42 3.21 15.19
N GLU A 138 0.75 2.11 15.49
CA GLU A 138 0.34 1.12 14.49
C GLU A 138 -0.81 1.72 13.65
N PRO A 139 -0.68 1.73 12.29
CA PRO A 139 -1.61 2.48 11.42
C PRO A 139 -3.07 2.00 11.44
N THR A 140 -3.33 0.75 11.82
CA THR A 140 -4.67 0.16 11.81
C THR A 140 -5.36 0.25 13.16
N THR A 141 -4.63 -0.03 14.24
CA THR A 141 -5.16 -0.09 15.61
C THR A 141 -5.00 1.23 16.36
N LEU A 142 -4.12 2.11 15.87
CA LEU A 142 -3.72 3.37 16.50
C LEU A 142 -3.05 3.19 17.88
N ILE A 143 -2.56 1.99 18.18
CA ILE A 143 -1.84 1.70 19.42
C ILE A 143 -0.42 2.24 19.31
N PRO A 144 0.09 2.95 20.34
CA PRO A 144 1.48 3.39 20.37
C PRO A 144 2.47 2.23 20.23
N LEU A 145 3.55 2.45 19.48
CA LEU A 145 4.60 1.48 19.25
C LEU A 145 5.91 1.95 19.90
N ASP A 146 6.57 1.07 20.62
CA ASP A 146 7.93 1.30 21.10
C ASP A 146 8.96 1.07 20.00
N GLU A 147 8.63 0.19 19.05
CA GLU A 147 9.49 -0.18 17.92
C GLU A 147 8.65 -0.60 16.71
N ILE A 148 9.10 -0.25 15.50
CA ILE A 148 8.47 -0.71 14.25
C ILE A 148 8.98 -2.12 13.93
N LYS A 149 8.06 -3.07 13.85
CA LYS A 149 8.35 -4.45 13.39
C LYS A 149 8.11 -4.61 11.89
N GLU A 150 6.94 -4.21 11.42
CA GLU A 150 6.54 -4.30 10.01
C GLU A 150 6.20 -2.92 9.46
N GLU A 151 5.30 -2.21 10.14
CA GLU A 151 4.80 -0.91 9.73
C GLU A 151 4.53 -0.04 10.95
N GLY A 152 4.80 1.26 10.84
CA GLY A 152 4.47 2.25 11.84
C GLY A 152 4.11 3.58 11.20
N MET A 153 3.21 4.35 11.82
CA MET A 153 2.86 5.69 11.38
C MET A 153 3.35 6.71 12.40
N ILE A 154 4.21 7.63 11.97
CA ILE A 154 4.52 8.82 12.76
C ILE A 154 3.47 9.87 12.46
N ALA A 155 2.67 10.22 13.46
CA ALA A 155 1.66 11.26 13.39
C ALA A 155 2.12 12.50 14.15
N ILE A 156 1.89 13.69 13.56
CA ILE A 156 2.24 14.98 14.15
C ILE A 156 1.01 15.86 14.20
N ALA A 157 0.80 16.54 15.34
CA ALA A 157 -0.01 17.74 15.42
C ALA A 157 0.82 18.89 15.98
N ALA A 158 0.69 20.05 15.36
CA ALA A 158 1.41 21.24 15.78
C ALA A 158 0.60 22.51 15.49
N HIS A 159 0.89 23.57 16.22
CA HIS A 159 0.31 24.89 16.04
C HIS A 159 1.32 25.85 15.42
N LEU A 160 0.87 26.62 14.44
CA LEU A 160 1.58 27.78 13.92
C LEU A 160 0.67 29.01 14.06
N GLY A 161 0.95 29.83 15.06
CA GLY A 161 0.00 30.83 15.54
C GLY A 161 -1.29 30.15 16.04
N SER A 162 -2.44 30.57 15.53
CA SER A 162 -3.76 30.01 15.87
C SER A 162 -4.12 28.77 15.00
N THR A 163 -3.33 28.44 13.99
CA THR A 163 -3.66 27.38 13.04
C THR A 163 -3.08 26.05 13.49
N ARG A 164 -3.95 25.07 13.77
CA ARG A 164 -3.57 23.67 14.03
C ARG A 164 -3.34 22.93 12.74
N LEU A 165 -2.16 22.36 12.59
CA LEU A 165 -1.71 21.59 11.44
C LEU A 165 -1.47 20.14 11.85
N ILE A 166 -1.78 19.22 10.96
CA ILE A 166 -1.47 17.79 11.12
C ILE A 166 -0.74 17.28 9.90
N ASP A 167 0.14 16.33 10.12
CA ASP A 167 0.81 15.57 9.06
C ASP A 167 1.16 14.18 9.58
N ASN A 168 1.46 13.26 8.68
CA ASN A 168 1.96 11.95 9.05
C ASN A 168 2.80 11.33 7.94
N ILE A 169 3.52 10.26 8.32
CA ILE A 169 4.21 9.38 7.39
C ILE A 169 4.08 7.95 7.88
N VAL A 170 3.81 7.05 6.94
CA VAL A 170 3.89 5.61 7.20
C VAL A 170 5.30 5.13 6.85
N LEU A 171 5.94 4.50 7.81
CA LEU A 171 7.24 3.87 7.71
C LEU A 171 7.03 2.36 7.62
N ARG A 172 7.47 1.78 6.51
CA ARG A 172 7.38 0.36 6.25
C ARG A 172 8.70 -0.10 5.64
N ASP A 173 9.15 -1.27 6.05
CA ASP A 173 10.31 -1.93 5.44
C ASP A 173 9.84 -2.56 4.11
N ARG A 174 9.82 -1.73 3.07
CA ARG A 174 9.45 -2.19 1.73
C ARG A 174 10.73 -2.47 0.95
N GLN A 175 10.90 -3.72 0.59
CA GLN A 175 11.87 -4.06 -0.43
C GLN A 175 11.48 -3.43 -1.79
N PRO A 176 12.44 -3.11 -2.67
CA PRO A 176 12.13 -2.46 -3.95
C PRO A 176 11.25 -3.33 -4.84
N ILE A 177 10.39 -2.67 -5.64
CA ILE A 177 9.69 -3.28 -6.75
C ILE A 177 10.31 -2.75 -8.03
N ILE A 178 10.74 -3.66 -8.89
CA ILE A 178 11.34 -3.32 -10.18
C ILE A 178 10.42 -3.87 -11.28
N ALA A 179 9.86 -2.99 -12.10
CA ALA A 179 9.07 -3.38 -13.26
C ALA A 179 9.95 -3.35 -14.53
N ILE A 180 9.90 -4.41 -15.32
CA ILE A 180 10.64 -4.53 -16.58
C ILE A 180 9.63 -4.76 -17.70
N ASP A 181 9.50 -3.77 -18.60
CA ASP A 181 8.68 -3.84 -19.80
C ASP A 181 9.52 -3.73 -21.07
N GLY A 182 8.93 -4.07 -22.21
CA GLY A 182 9.52 -3.97 -23.53
C GLY A 182 8.89 -4.93 -24.55
N PRO A 183 9.27 -4.86 -25.82
CA PRO A 183 8.69 -5.68 -26.89
C PRO A 183 8.96 -7.17 -26.72
N ALA A 184 8.18 -7.99 -27.39
CA ALA A 184 8.42 -9.45 -27.43
C ALA A 184 9.82 -9.74 -28.01
N GLY A 185 10.54 -10.68 -27.41
CA GLY A 185 11.88 -11.08 -27.85
C GLY A 185 13.03 -10.15 -27.39
N ALA A 186 12.76 -9.04 -26.67
CA ALA A 186 13.77 -8.09 -26.19
C ALA A 186 14.64 -8.60 -25.01
N GLY A 187 14.48 -9.84 -24.57
CA GLY A 187 15.27 -10.42 -23.48
C GLY A 187 14.79 -10.03 -22.08
N LYS A 188 13.59 -9.46 -21.92
CA LYS A 188 13.01 -9.04 -20.65
C LYS A 188 13.13 -10.06 -19.54
N SER A 189 12.65 -11.29 -19.80
CA SER A 189 12.65 -12.38 -18.82
C SER A 189 14.07 -12.73 -18.34
N THR A 190 15.05 -12.67 -19.25
CA THR A 190 16.45 -12.92 -18.90
C THR A 190 17.00 -11.83 -18.00
N VAL A 191 16.76 -10.57 -18.34
CA VAL A 191 17.18 -9.42 -17.53
C VAL A 191 16.48 -9.42 -16.19
N ALA A 192 15.15 -9.62 -16.15
CA ALA A 192 14.36 -9.63 -14.93
C ALA A 192 14.82 -10.70 -13.93
N ARG A 193 15.10 -11.91 -14.40
CA ARG A 193 15.66 -12.99 -13.55
C ARG A 193 17.05 -12.64 -13.01
N GLN A 194 17.92 -12.09 -13.85
CA GLN A 194 19.27 -11.71 -13.41
C GLN A 194 19.22 -10.59 -12.37
N VAL A 195 18.35 -9.59 -12.56
CA VAL A 195 18.14 -8.49 -11.61
C VAL A 195 17.58 -9.04 -10.29
N ALA A 196 16.56 -9.88 -10.34
CA ALA A 196 15.99 -10.51 -9.17
C ALA A 196 17.03 -11.30 -8.38
N ALA A 197 17.80 -12.15 -9.05
CA ALA A 197 18.85 -12.94 -8.41
C ALA A 197 19.97 -12.08 -7.79
N LYS A 198 20.43 -11.03 -8.50
CA LYS A 198 21.49 -10.14 -8.00
C LYS A 198 21.07 -9.33 -6.79
N LEU A 199 19.79 -8.97 -6.70
CA LEU A 199 19.24 -8.15 -5.62
C LEU A 199 18.55 -8.97 -4.51
N GLY A 200 18.49 -10.29 -4.64
CA GLY A 200 17.77 -11.15 -3.69
C GLY A 200 16.26 -10.95 -3.70
N LEU A 201 15.70 -10.52 -4.85
CA LEU A 201 14.28 -10.25 -5.03
C LEU A 201 13.56 -11.44 -5.69
N VAL A 202 12.24 -11.50 -5.53
CA VAL A 202 11.41 -12.50 -6.18
C VAL A 202 11.14 -12.10 -7.63
N PHE A 203 11.37 -13.02 -8.59
CA PHE A 203 10.99 -12.79 -9.98
C PHE A 203 9.51 -13.16 -10.20
N LEU A 204 8.72 -12.19 -10.62
CA LEU A 204 7.30 -12.32 -10.94
C LEU A 204 7.10 -12.45 -12.46
N ASP A 205 6.90 -13.68 -12.92
CA ASP A 205 6.53 -13.99 -14.31
C ASP A 205 5.00 -13.88 -14.46
N THR A 206 4.50 -12.69 -14.85
CA THR A 206 3.06 -12.48 -15.01
C THR A 206 2.48 -13.37 -16.12
N GLY A 207 3.23 -13.64 -17.16
CA GLY A 207 2.82 -14.54 -18.24
C GLY A 207 2.59 -15.98 -17.75
N ALA A 208 3.37 -16.45 -16.78
CA ALA A 208 3.16 -17.77 -16.19
C ALA A 208 1.85 -17.83 -15.37
N MET A 209 1.40 -16.72 -14.78
CA MET A 209 0.11 -16.67 -14.08
C MET A 209 -1.06 -16.89 -15.06
N TYR A 210 -1.08 -16.18 -16.19
CA TYR A 210 -2.09 -16.40 -17.22
C TYR A 210 -2.09 -17.81 -17.76
N ARG A 211 -0.91 -18.42 -17.96
CA ARG A 211 -0.78 -19.81 -18.37
C ARG A 211 -1.31 -20.78 -17.32
N ALA A 212 -1.11 -20.48 -16.02
CA ALA A 212 -1.61 -21.30 -14.93
C ALA A 212 -3.15 -21.31 -14.89
N VAL A 213 -3.78 -20.14 -15.04
CA VAL A 213 -5.25 -20.04 -15.15
C VAL A 213 -5.73 -20.80 -16.41
N THR A 214 -5.07 -20.60 -17.56
CA THR A 214 -5.42 -21.32 -18.80
C THR A 214 -5.36 -22.83 -18.61
N TRP A 215 -4.30 -23.33 -17.99
CA TRP A 215 -4.19 -24.76 -17.68
C TRP A 215 -5.34 -25.25 -16.79
N LEU A 216 -5.70 -24.47 -15.75
CA LEU A 216 -6.78 -24.85 -14.83
C LEU A 216 -8.15 -24.84 -15.54
N VAL A 217 -8.41 -23.88 -16.42
CA VAL A 217 -9.62 -23.81 -17.26
C VAL A 217 -9.74 -25.07 -18.12
N LEU A 218 -8.62 -25.51 -18.75
CA LEU A 218 -8.59 -26.72 -19.55
C LEU A 218 -8.82 -27.98 -18.72
N GLN A 219 -8.22 -28.06 -17.52
CA GLN A 219 -8.41 -29.19 -16.60
C GLN A 219 -9.84 -29.32 -16.09
N LYS A 220 -10.56 -28.19 -16.00
CA LYS A 220 -11.97 -28.14 -15.58
C LYS A 220 -12.93 -28.24 -16.75
N GLU A 221 -12.40 -28.39 -17.98
CA GLU A 221 -13.18 -28.47 -19.21
C GLU A 221 -14.16 -27.28 -19.40
N ILE A 222 -13.80 -26.09 -18.87
CA ILE A 222 -14.62 -24.88 -19.00
C ILE A 222 -14.48 -24.35 -20.42
N PRO A 223 -15.60 -24.07 -21.13
CA PRO A 223 -15.55 -23.49 -22.46
C PRO A 223 -14.86 -22.11 -22.45
N LEU A 224 -13.99 -21.84 -23.44
CA LEU A 224 -13.23 -20.59 -23.51
C LEU A 224 -14.10 -19.33 -23.68
N ASN A 225 -15.34 -19.48 -24.12
CA ASN A 225 -16.32 -18.43 -24.27
C ASN A 225 -17.20 -18.21 -23.01
N ASP A 226 -17.05 -19.05 -21.98
CA ASP A 226 -17.72 -18.84 -20.69
C ASP A 226 -16.87 -17.94 -19.79
N GLU A 227 -16.91 -16.63 -20.09
CA GLU A 227 -16.12 -15.62 -19.36
C GLU A 227 -16.49 -15.55 -17.88
N CYS A 228 -17.75 -15.81 -17.51
CA CYS A 228 -18.19 -15.78 -16.12
C CYS A 228 -17.56 -16.92 -15.30
N ALA A 229 -17.64 -18.14 -15.78
CA ALA A 229 -17.03 -19.30 -15.10
C ALA A 229 -15.51 -19.20 -15.03
N ILE A 230 -14.86 -18.66 -16.08
CA ILE A 230 -13.41 -18.45 -16.10
C ILE A 230 -13.01 -17.34 -15.09
N ALA A 231 -13.78 -16.25 -15.00
CA ALA A 231 -13.53 -15.18 -14.04
C ALA A 231 -13.68 -15.67 -12.59
N GLU A 232 -14.71 -16.44 -12.29
CA GLU A 232 -14.91 -17.06 -10.98
C GLU A 232 -13.75 -17.98 -10.61
N LEU A 233 -13.31 -18.81 -11.55
CA LEU A 233 -12.16 -19.68 -11.36
C LEU A 233 -10.86 -18.89 -11.10
N ALA A 234 -10.61 -17.81 -11.85
CA ALA A 234 -9.44 -16.94 -11.66
C ALA A 234 -9.44 -16.20 -10.31
N ASN A 235 -10.63 -15.82 -9.82
CA ASN A 235 -10.77 -15.17 -8.50
C ASN A 235 -10.60 -16.17 -7.34
N SER A 236 -11.00 -17.43 -7.52
CA SER A 236 -10.96 -18.45 -6.47
C SER A 236 -9.64 -19.22 -6.41
N CYS A 237 -8.83 -19.23 -7.48
CA CYS A 237 -7.58 -19.96 -7.49
C CYS A 237 -6.45 -19.20 -6.77
N SER A 238 -5.60 -19.96 -6.08
CA SER A 238 -4.36 -19.47 -5.47
C SER A 238 -3.18 -19.83 -6.37
N ILE A 239 -2.46 -18.80 -6.83
CA ILE A 239 -1.24 -18.99 -7.63
C ILE A 239 -0.04 -18.64 -6.73
N ARG A 240 1.01 -19.48 -6.77
CA ARG A 240 2.27 -19.24 -6.08
C ARG A 240 3.42 -19.44 -7.05
N LEU A 241 4.33 -18.47 -7.06
CA LEU A 241 5.57 -18.52 -7.84
C LEU A 241 6.74 -18.69 -6.88
N THR A 242 7.64 -19.64 -7.18
CA THR A 242 8.86 -19.83 -6.40
C THR A 242 10.08 -19.80 -7.31
N PRO A 243 11.19 -19.18 -6.87
CA PRO A 243 12.43 -19.20 -7.63
C PRO A 243 12.85 -20.63 -7.96
N SER A 244 13.43 -20.84 -9.14
CA SER A 244 14.12 -22.08 -9.45
C SER A 244 15.54 -22.03 -8.87
N GLU A 245 16.08 -23.18 -8.49
CA GLU A 245 17.47 -23.31 -8.01
C GLU A 245 18.49 -22.94 -9.09
N ASP A 246 18.13 -23.12 -10.36
CA ASP A 246 18.96 -22.73 -11.51
C ASP A 246 18.34 -21.50 -12.19
N LEU A 247 19.13 -20.44 -12.38
CA LEU A 247 18.74 -19.21 -13.09
C LEU A 247 18.31 -19.42 -14.53
N LYS A 248 18.74 -20.52 -15.16
CA LYS A 248 18.36 -20.89 -16.53
C LYS A 248 17.01 -21.61 -16.56
N SER A 249 16.58 -22.16 -15.44
CA SER A 249 15.32 -22.87 -15.33
C SER A 249 14.16 -21.89 -15.14
N PRO A 250 12.97 -22.21 -15.67
CA PRO A 250 11.81 -21.36 -15.47
C PRO A 250 11.39 -21.34 -13.99
N VAL A 251 10.73 -20.24 -13.59
CA VAL A 251 10.07 -20.13 -12.28
C VAL A 251 9.15 -21.33 -12.06
N ARG A 252 9.17 -21.90 -10.86
CA ARG A 252 8.20 -22.91 -10.45
C ARG A 252 6.85 -22.27 -10.19
N VAL A 253 5.82 -22.89 -10.75
CA VAL A 253 4.45 -22.38 -10.70
C VAL A 253 3.54 -23.40 -10.03
N TRP A 254 2.85 -22.94 -9.00
CA TRP A 254 1.87 -23.72 -8.26
C TRP A 254 0.49 -23.08 -8.42
N ILE A 255 -0.54 -23.90 -8.65
CA ILE A 255 -1.93 -23.45 -8.63
C ILE A 255 -2.74 -24.42 -7.76
N ASN A 256 -3.44 -23.88 -6.75
CA ASN A 256 -4.15 -24.67 -5.73
C ASN A 256 -3.29 -25.83 -5.18
N ASP A 257 -2.03 -25.49 -4.80
CA ASP A 257 -0.99 -26.42 -4.31
C ASP A 257 -0.50 -27.51 -5.26
N ASN A 258 -0.94 -27.52 -6.52
CA ASN A 258 -0.41 -28.41 -7.55
C ASN A 258 0.74 -27.75 -8.30
N ASP A 259 1.88 -28.44 -8.40
CA ASP A 259 2.98 -28.01 -9.28
C ASP A 259 2.57 -28.17 -10.75
N VAL A 260 2.48 -27.06 -11.45
CA VAL A 260 2.11 -26.99 -12.86
C VAL A 260 3.22 -26.45 -13.74
N THR A 261 4.43 -26.36 -13.22
CA THR A 261 5.60 -25.72 -13.86
C THR A 261 5.83 -26.16 -15.32
N THR A 262 5.73 -27.43 -15.59
CA THR A 262 5.88 -27.99 -16.96
C THR A 262 4.56 -27.97 -17.72
N LYS A 263 3.45 -28.22 -17.02
CA LYS A 263 2.10 -28.34 -17.60
C LYS A 263 1.62 -27.05 -18.27
N ILE A 264 1.97 -25.89 -17.73
CA ILE A 264 1.60 -24.58 -18.28
C ILE A 264 2.39 -24.19 -19.53
N ARG A 265 3.38 -24.99 -19.94
CA ARG A 265 4.25 -24.71 -21.09
C ARG A 265 3.98 -25.63 -22.31
N THR A 266 2.92 -26.39 -22.23
CA THR A 266 2.48 -27.26 -23.35
C THR A 266 1.99 -26.42 -24.55
N ALA A 267 2.00 -27.00 -25.72
CA ALA A 267 1.49 -26.40 -26.95
C ALA A 267 0.01 -26.01 -26.80
N GLU A 268 -0.76 -26.87 -26.13
CA GLU A 268 -2.18 -26.64 -25.90
C GLU A 268 -2.44 -25.37 -25.06
N VAL A 269 -1.78 -25.21 -23.91
CA VAL A 269 -1.88 -24.00 -23.07
C VAL A 269 -1.40 -22.78 -23.85
N THR A 270 -0.29 -22.92 -24.58
CA THR A 270 0.31 -21.81 -25.33
C THR A 270 -0.62 -21.29 -26.44
N SER A 271 -1.37 -22.16 -27.10
CA SER A 271 -2.31 -21.73 -28.15
C SER A 271 -3.56 -21.04 -27.63
N LYS A 272 -3.95 -21.27 -26.34
CA LYS A 272 -5.21 -20.77 -25.76
C LYS A 272 -4.99 -19.60 -24.78
N VAL A 273 -3.76 -19.37 -24.29
CA VAL A 273 -3.48 -18.35 -23.27
C VAL A 273 -3.86 -16.94 -23.70
N SER A 274 -3.72 -16.59 -24.98
CA SER A 274 -4.06 -15.26 -25.48
C SER A 274 -5.56 -14.98 -25.38
N ALA A 275 -6.41 -15.96 -25.62
CA ALA A 275 -7.86 -15.84 -25.51
C ALA A 275 -8.31 -15.61 -24.04
N ILE A 276 -7.68 -16.31 -23.10
CA ILE A 276 -7.92 -16.14 -21.66
C ILE A 276 -7.39 -14.78 -21.18
N ALA A 277 -6.18 -14.39 -21.59
CA ALA A 277 -5.57 -13.12 -21.21
C ALA A 277 -6.29 -11.88 -21.78
N ALA A 278 -7.07 -12.03 -22.85
CA ALA A 278 -7.89 -10.97 -23.43
C ALA A 278 -9.13 -10.64 -22.56
N GLN A 279 -9.57 -11.57 -21.71
CA GLN A 279 -10.77 -11.40 -20.89
C GLN A 279 -10.51 -10.43 -19.75
N SER A 280 -11.30 -9.35 -19.70
CA SER A 280 -11.14 -8.26 -18.72
C SER A 280 -11.22 -8.74 -17.27
N ALA A 281 -12.17 -9.62 -16.97
CA ALA A 281 -12.38 -10.13 -15.61
C ALA A 281 -11.21 -11.00 -15.12
N VAL A 282 -10.60 -11.80 -15.99
CA VAL A 282 -9.39 -12.59 -15.70
C VAL A 282 -8.22 -11.65 -15.39
N ARG A 283 -8.04 -10.61 -16.21
CA ARG A 283 -7.00 -9.61 -15.98
C ARG A 283 -7.17 -8.92 -14.63
N GLN A 284 -8.39 -8.49 -14.30
CA GLN A 284 -8.67 -7.87 -13.00
C GLN A 284 -8.33 -8.80 -11.82
N ALA A 285 -8.71 -10.06 -11.90
CA ALA A 285 -8.39 -11.06 -10.86
C ALA A 285 -6.88 -11.23 -10.68
N LEU A 286 -6.13 -11.40 -11.77
CA LEU A 286 -4.68 -11.61 -11.70
C LEU A 286 -3.93 -10.34 -11.29
N VAL A 287 -4.31 -9.18 -11.80
CA VAL A 287 -3.73 -7.88 -11.37
C VAL A 287 -3.95 -7.67 -9.88
N LYS A 288 -5.11 -8.01 -9.32
CA LYS A 288 -5.35 -7.94 -7.88
C LYS A 288 -4.39 -8.83 -7.08
N GLN A 289 -4.12 -10.07 -7.55
CA GLN A 289 -3.13 -10.95 -6.93
C GLN A 289 -1.71 -10.38 -7.03
N GLN A 290 -1.30 -9.88 -8.19
CA GLN A 290 0.00 -9.22 -8.41
C GLN A 290 0.17 -8.00 -7.49
N GLN A 291 -0.85 -7.16 -7.37
CA GLN A 291 -0.86 -6.00 -6.47
C GLN A 291 -0.74 -6.41 -5.00
N SER A 292 -1.32 -7.54 -4.58
CA SER A 292 -1.17 -8.03 -3.21
C SER A 292 0.28 -8.38 -2.90
N TRP A 293 0.98 -9.04 -3.82
CA TRP A 293 2.42 -9.32 -3.68
C TRP A 293 3.26 -8.04 -3.73
N GLY A 294 2.88 -7.08 -4.57
CA GLY A 294 3.52 -5.76 -4.62
C GLY A 294 3.41 -4.95 -3.31
N LYS A 295 2.42 -5.24 -2.46
CA LYS A 295 2.32 -4.56 -1.15
C LYS A 295 3.48 -4.89 -0.22
N GLU A 296 4.01 -6.09 -0.30
CA GLU A 296 5.16 -6.54 0.49
C GLU A 296 6.49 -6.04 -0.10
N GLY A 297 6.53 -5.74 -1.40
CA GLY A 297 7.75 -5.39 -2.11
C GLY A 297 8.65 -6.61 -2.37
N GLY A 298 9.91 -6.36 -2.67
CA GLY A 298 10.90 -7.44 -2.85
C GLY A 298 10.75 -8.20 -4.14
N LEU A 299 10.22 -7.58 -5.21
CA LEU A 299 9.97 -8.29 -6.45
C LEU A 299 10.47 -7.55 -7.70
N VAL A 300 10.79 -8.33 -8.70
CA VAL A 300 11.01 -7.88 -10.08
C VAL A 300 9.88 -8.44 -10.93
N ALA A 301 9.01 -7.56 -11.39
CA ALA A 301 7.87 -7.92 -12.23
C ALA A 301 8.23 -7.77 -13.72
N GLU A 302 7.89 -8.79 -14.51
CA GLU A 302 7.92 -8.73 -15.96
C GLU A 302 6.49 -8.79 -16.48
N GLY A 303 6.12 -7.84 -17.32
CA GLY A 303 4.80 -7.84 -17.96
C GLY A 303 4.35 -6.47 -18.40
N ARG A 304 3.09 -6.38 -18.84
CA ARG A 304 2.46 -5.16 -19.35
C ARG A 304 1.23 -4.74 -18.55
N ASP A 305 0.92 -5.44 -17.49
CA ASP A 305 -0.28 -5.20 -16.67
C ASP A 305 0.03 -4.45 -15.39
#